data_557836c7d5d48834ce270de7123d354b
#
_entry.id   557836c7d5d48834ce270de7123d354b
#
_cell.length_a   1.000
_cell.length_b   1.000
_cell.length_c   1.000
_cell.angle_alpha   90.00
_cell.angle_beta   90.00
_cell.angle_gamma   90.00
#
_symmetry.space_group_name_H-M   'P 1'
#
loop_
_entity.id
_entity.type
_entity.pdbx_description
1 polymer ?
#
loop_
_entity_poly.entity_id
_entity_poly.type
_entity_poly.pdbx_seq_one_letter_code
_entity_poly.pdbx_strand_id
1 'polypeptide(L)'
;VVHPDSLPKWSMMFVTVACGAISGFHATQSPMMARCITSEKQGRTIFYGAMVAEGVIALIWAAAGVTFYTNHGSLLDGMTGLTNAIAAGGAGDVVYQISTTLLGPVGGVLAMIGVIACPITSGDTAYRSARLTIADWFHIDQAKVGPRAALSVPLLAVGAVIALALPWDVLWRYFSWANQ
;
A
#
# COMPACT_ATOMS: atom_id res chain seq x y z
N VAL A 1 -11.36 -8.11 20.78
CA VAL A 1 -11.42 -6.66 20.57
C VAL A 1 -12.78 -6.32 19.98
N VAL A 2 -13.59 -5.58 20.69
CA VAL A 2 -14.91 -5.13 20.20
C VAL A 2 -14.73 -3.75 19.59
N HIS A 3 -15.17 -3.55 18.33
CA HIS A 3 -15.14 -2.23 17.72
C HIS A 3 -16.16 -1.32 18.45
N PRO A 4 -15.79 -0.10 18.89
CA PRO A 4 -16.68 0.76 19.65
C PRO A 4 -17.98 1.09 18.92
N ASP A 5 -17.96 1.22 17.61
CA ASP A 5 -19.11 1.60 16.78
C ASP A 5 -19.94 0.41 16.25
N SER A 6 -19.77 -0.78 16.84
CA SER A 6 -20.51 -2.00 16.44
C SER A 6 -20.51 -2.31 14.95
N LEU A 7 -19.49 -1.86 14.21
CA LEU A 7 -19.37 -2.14 12.78
C LEU A 7 -19.29 -3.65 12.49
N PRO A 8 -19.95 -4.13 11.44
CA PRO A 8 -19.96 -5.54 11.09
C PRO A 8 -18.56 -6.02 10.71
N LYS A 9 -17.88 -6.67 11.63
CA LYS A 9 -16.49 -7.12 11.47
C LYS A 9 -16.33 -8.17 10.38
N TRP A 10 -17.32 -9.03 10.21
CA TRP A 10 -17.22 -10.18 9.33
C TRP A 10 -17.03 -9.81 7.88
N SER A 11 -17.85 -8.91 7.33
CA SER A 11 -17.73 -8.52 5.92
C SER A 11 -16.44 -7.75 5.64
N MET A 12 -16.10 -6.79 6.49
CA MET A 12 -14.91 -5.94 6.32
C MET A 12 -13.60 -6.71 6.54
N MET A 13 -13.59 -7.71 7.41
CA MET A 13 -12.42 -8.56 7.63
C MET A 13 -12.06 -9.36 6.37
N PHE A 14 -13.04 -9.93 5.68
CA PHE A 14 -12.78 -10.66 4.43
C PHE A 14 -12.26 -9.75 3.32
N VAL A 15 -12.77 -8.53 3.20
CA VAL A 15 -12.26 -7.52 2.26
C VAL A 15 -10.79 -7.22 2.55
N THR A 16 -10.45 -6.98 3.81
CA THR A 16 -9.08 -6.65 4.21
C THR A 16 -8.12 -7.82 4.00
N VAL A 17 -8.54 -9.05 4.34
CA VAL A 17 -7.73 -10.25 4.12
C VAL A 17 -7.55 -10.52 2.63
N ALA A 18 -8.58 -10.37 1.82
CA ALA A 18 -8.49 -10.54 0.37
C ALA A 18 -7.54 -9.51 -0.27
N CYS A 19 -7.58 -8.26 0.16
CA CYS A 19 -6.68 -7.22 -0.30
C CYS A 19 -5.20 -7.58 -0.05
N GLY A 20 -4.88 -8.16 1.10
CA GLY A 20 -3.51 -8.59 1.44
C GLY A 20 -3.10 -9.91 0.79
N ALA A 21 -3.98 -10.91 0.78
CA ALA A 21 -3.65 -12.28 0.38
C ALA A 21 -3.80 -12.53 -1.13
N ILE A 22 -4.78 -11.89 -1.78
CA ILE A 22 -5.13 -12.12 -3.20
C ILE A 22 -5.10 -10.78 -3.96
N SER A 23 -4.24 -9.89 -3.56
CA SER A 23 -4.14 -8.55 -4.14
C SER A 23 -3.87 -8.59 -5.65
N GLY A 24 -4.61 -7.81 -6.42
CA GLY A 24 -4.34 -7.60 -7.83
C GLY A 24 -2.95 -7.03 -8.09
N PHE A 25 -2.34 -6.39 -7.10
CA PHE A 25 -0.97 -5.93 -7.15
C PHE A 25 0.04 -7.09 -7.24
N HIS A 26 -0.20 -8.18 -6.53
CA HIS A 26 0.61 -9.41 -6.66
C HIS A 26 0.49 -9.99 -8.07
N ALA A 27 -0.70 -10.02 -8.64
CA ALA A 27 -0.91 -10.49 -10.01
C ALA A 27 -0.16 -9.64 -11.05
N THR A 28 -0.02 -8.34 -10.84
CA THR A 28 0.73 -7.45 -11.73
C THR A 28 2.25 -7.55 -11.55
N GLN A 29 2.72 -7.76 -10.33
CA GLN A 29 4.15 -7.86 -10.03
C GLN A 29 4.77 -9.21 -10.33
N SER A 30 4.05 -10.31 -10.08
CA SER A 30 4.59 -11.66 -10.23
C SER A 30 5.15 -11.96 -11.63
N PRO A 31 4.47 -11.60 -12.75
CA PRO A 31 5.02 -11.79 -14.07
C PRO A 31 6.29 -10.98 -14.34
N MET A 32 6.39 -9.76 -13.78
CA MET A 32 7.56 -8.93 -13.92
C MET A 32 8.76 -9.51 -13.16
N MET A 33 8.52 -9.97 -11.92
CA MET A 33 9.53 -10.64 -11.11
C MET A 33 9.99 -11.95 -11.74
N ALA A 34 9.08 -12.74 -12.29
CA ALA A 34 9.39 -14.00 -12.97
C ALA A 34 10.36 -13.81 -14.14
N ARG A 35 10.27 -12.68 -14.85
CA ARG A 35 11.20 -12.33 -15.94
C ARG A 35 12.60 -11.92 -15.44
N CYS A 36 12.74 -11.53 -14.18
CA CYS A 36 14.00 -11.09 -13.58
C CYS A 36 14.75 -12.21 -12.84
N ILE A 37 14.11 -13.33 -12.57
CA ILE A 37 14.70 -14.46 -11.85
C ILE A 37 15.69 -15.19 -12.76
N THR A 38 16.89 -15.43 -12.27
CA THR A 38 17.94 -16.16 -12.99
C THR A 38 17.91 -17.66 -12.74
N SER A 39 17.24 -18.13 -11.69
CA SER A 39 17.14 -19.54 -11.31
C SER A 39 15.79 -19.83 -10.65
N GLU A 40 15.14 -20.90 -11.06
CA GLU A 40 13.86 -21.36 -10.46
C GLU A 40 13.99 -21.66 -8.96
N LYS A 41 15.16 -22.05 -8.48
CA LYS A 41 15.43 -22.29 -7.04
C LYS A 41 15.22 -21.07 -6.19
N GLN A 42 15.35 -19.88 -6.75
CA GLN A 42 15.13 -18.60 -6.05
C GLN A 42 13.64 -18.25 -5.94
N GLY A 43 12.77 -18.87 -6.72
CA GLY A 43 11.35 -18.56 -6.77
C GLY A 43 10.69 -18.61 -5.40
N ARG A 44 10.95 -19.66 -4.61
CA ARG A 44 10.39 -19.77 -3.26
C ARG A 44 10.81 -18.62 -2.34
N THR A 45 12.07 -18.25 -2.37
CA THR A 45 12.60 -17.15 -1.53
C THR A 45 12.07 -15.80 -1.98
N ILE A 46 12.02 -15.56 -3.29
CA ILE A 46 11.60 -14.28 -3.86
C ILE A 46 10.10 -14.07 -3.69
N PHE A 47 9.26 -15.05 -4.08
CA PHE A 47 7.81 -14.87 -4.02
C PHE A 47 7.27 -15.11 -2.61
N TYR A 48 7.53 -16.27 -2.02
CA TYR A 48 7.00 -16.60 -0.71
C TYR A 48 7.75 -15.89 0.43
N GLY A 49 9.07 -15.83 0.35
CA GLY A 49 9.89 -15.18 1.37
C GLY A 49 9.61 -13.68 1.48
N ALA A 50 9.43 -12.98 0.36
CA ALA A 50 9.05 -11.57 0.37
C ALA A 50 7.68 -11.35 1.02
N MET A 51 6.69 -12.19 0.72
CA MET A 51 5.35 -12.11 1.31
C MET A 51 5.37 -12.35 2.82
N VAL A 52 6.18 -13.29 3.30
CA VAL A 52 6.34 -13.52 4.75
C VAL A 52 6.99 -12.32 5.42
N ALA A 53 8.03 -11.75 4.80
CA ALA A 53 8.70 -10.56 5.33
C ALA A 53 7.75 -9.35 5.39
N GLU A 54 6.97 -9.13 4.33
CA GLU A 54 5.93 -8.09 4.29
C GLU A 54 4.90 -8.29 5.41
N GLY A 55 4.40 -9.51 5.57
CA GLY A 55 3.44 -9.85 6.64
C GLY A 55 3.99 -9.60 8.04
N VAL A 56 5.25 -9.92 8.30
CA VAL A 56 5.91 -9.63 9.59
C VAL A 56 6.01 -8.12 9.83
N ILE A 57 6.42 -7.35 8.83
CA ILE A 57 6.52 -5.89 8.94
C ILE A 57 5.13 -5.28 9.17
N ALA A 58 4.11 -5.75 8.45
CA ALA A 58 2.72 -5.30 8.63
C ALA A 58 2.21 -5.59 10.05
N LEU A 59 2.52 -6.76 10.62
CA LEU A 59 2.18 -7.11 12.01
C LEU A 59 2.88 -6.20 13.02
N ILE A 60 4.15 -5.85 12.78
CA ILE A 60 4.87 -4.90 13.64
C ILE A 60 4.17 -3.54 13.65
N TRP A 61 3.79 -3.02 12.48
CA TRP A 61 3.06 -1.76 12.37
C TRP A 61 1.68 -1.82 13.02
N ALA A 62 0.95 -2.91 12.82
CA ALA A 62 -0.35 -3.11 13.46
C ALA A 62 -0.22 -3.14 14.99
N ALA A 63 0.76 -3.88 15.51
CA ALA A 63 1.04 -3.94 16.94
C ALA A 63 1.46 -2.57 17.50
N ALA A 64 2.34 -1.86 16.80
CA ALA A 64 2.78 -0.51 17.20
C ALA A 64 1.60 0.47 17.24
N GLY A 65 0.73 0.48 16.24
CA GLY A 65 -0.45 1.33 16.19
C GLY A 65 -1.43 1.04 17.33
N VAL A 66 -1.79 -0.21 17.51
CA VAL A 66 -2.72 -0.61 18.57
C VAL A 66 -2.14 -0.30 19.97
N THR A 67 -0.87 -0.66 20.23
CA THR A 67 -0.23 -0.46 21.52
C THR A 67 -0.04 1.02 21.84
N PHE A 68 0.37 1.81 20.87
CA PHE A 68 0.59 3.24 21.04
C PHE A 68 -0.70 3.96 21.48
N TYR A 69 -1.79 3.75 20.75
CA TYR A 69 -3.06 4.40 21.04
C TYR A 69 -3.80 3.80 22.25
N THR A 70 -3.47 2.58 22.68
CA THR A 70 -4.03 1.99 23.90
C THR A 70 -3.30 2.46 25.15
N ASN A 71 -1.98 2.66 25.09
CA ASN A 71 -1.15 2.93 26.26
C ASN A 71 -0.86 4.42 26.49
N HIS A 72 -0.95 5.27 25.48
CA HIS A 72 -0.66 6.70 25.59
C HIS A 72 -1.90 7.53 25.93
N GLY A 73 -2.73 6.99 26.79
CA GLY A 73 -3.68 7.63 27.71
C GLY A 73 -4.52 8.80 27.16
N SER A 74 -5.21 9.47 27.95
CA SER A 74 -6.19 10.57 27.93
C SER A 74 -6.40 11.46 26.69
N LEU A 75 -5.52 11.49 25.71
CA LEU A 75 -5.72 12.16 24.43
C LEU A 75 -6.25 11.22 23.34
N LEU A 76 -6.15 9.92 23.58
CA LEU A 76 -6.38 8.91 22.56
C LEU A 76 -7.07 7.70 23.23
N ASP A 77 -8.38 7.67 23.22
CA ASP A 77 -9.20 6.59 23.79
C ASP A 77 -9.04 5.26 23.00
N GLY A 78 -7.87 4.66 23.02
CA GLY A 78 -7.62 3.38 22.39
C GLY A 78 -7.91 3.39 20.88
N MET A 79 -8.78 2.48 20.42
CA MET A 79 -9.17 2.37 19.00
C MET A 79 -9.88 3.62 18.46
N THR A 80 -10.63 4.33 19.30
CA THR A 80 -11.28 5.59 18.94
C THR A 80 -10.24 6.68 18.69
N GLY A 81 -9.19 6.72 19.50
CA GLY A 81 -8.08 7.64 19.30
C GLY A 81 -7.35 7.43 17.98
N LEU A 82 -7.08 6.17 17.61
CA LEU A 82 -6.49 5.82 16.33
C LEU A 82 -7.39 6.27 15.16
N THR A 83 -8.69 5.99 15.24
CA THR A 83 -9.65 6.38 14.19
C THR A 83 -9.73 7.91 14.04
N ASN A 84 -9.75 8.64 15.16
CA ASN A 84 -9.77 10.09 15.16
C ASN A 84 -8.46 10.69 14.61
N ALA A 85 -7.31 10.11 14.96
CA ALA A 85 -6.02 10.54 14.43
C ALA A 85 -5.91 10.31 12.91
N ILE A 86 -6.41 9.20 12.40
CA ILE A 86 -6.48 8.93 10.96
C ILE A 86 -7.42 9.92 10.27
N ALA A 87 -8.55 10.23 10.87
CA ALA A 87 -9.51 11.18 10.30
C ALA A 87 -8.97 12.61 10.27
N ALA A 88 -8.17 13.00 11.26
CA ALA A 88 -7.61 14.36 11.38
C ALA A 88 -6.38 14.58 10.51
N GLY A 89 -5.41 13.66 10.53
CA GLY A 89 -4.10 13.84 9.88
C GLY A 89 -3.77 12.76 8.83
N GLY A 90 -4.61 11.75 8.69
CA GLY A 90 -4.37 10.62 7.79
C GLY A 90 -3.37 9.60 8.34
N ALA A 91 -3.18 8.52 7.61
CA ALA A 91 -2.30 7.43 8.02
C ALA A 91 -0.81 7.86 8.13
N GLY A 92 -0.38 8.82 7.33
CA GLY A 92 0.99 9.35 7.36
C GLY A 92 1.31 10.07 8.68
N ASP A 93 0.37 10.85 9.21
CA ASP A 93 0.53 11.55 10.47
C ASP A 93 0.59 10.57 11.65
N VAL A 94 -0.24 9.53 11.63
CA VAL A 94 -0.21 8.44 12.61
C VAL A 94 1.17 7.77 12.65
N VAL A 95 1.72 7.44 11.49
CA VAL A 95 3.06 6.83 11.39
C VAL A 95 4.13 7.79 11.93
N TYR A 96 4.02 9.08 11.60
CA TYR A 96 4.94 10.10 12.09
C TYR A 96 4.90 10.22 13.62
N GLN A 97 3.72 10.30 14.20
CA GLN A 97 3.53 10.38 15.66
C GLN A 97 4.10 9.17 16.39
N ILE A 98 3.76 7.96 15.93
CA ILE A 98 4.29 6.70 16.50
C ILE A 98 5.81 6.66 16.41
N SER A 99 6.35 6.94 15.24
CA SER A 99 7.79 6.84 14.98
C SER A 99 8.61 7.88 15.75
N THR A 100 8.15 9.13 15.82
CA THR A 100 8.83 10.18 16.57
C THR A 100 8.77 9.95 18.07
N THR A 101 7.67 9.41 18.58
CA THR A 101 7.50 9.13 20.02
C THR A 101 8.33 7.92 20.47
N LEU A 102 8.34 6.85 19.68
CA LEU A 102 9.04 5.61 20.04
C LEU A 102 10.53 5.62 19.68
N LEU A 103 10.91 6.25 18.59
CA LEU A 103 12.28 6.23 18.04
C LEU A 103 12.99 7.59 18.13
N GLY A 104 12.30 8.60 18.63
CA GLY A 104 12.80 9.97 18.68
C GLY A 104 12.86 10.66 17.31
N PRO A 105 13.36 11.90 17.23
CA PRO A 105 13.33 12.70 16.00
C PRO A 105 14.04 12.05 14.81
N VAL A 106 15.18 11.41 15.06
CA VAL A 106 15.97 10.75 14.00
C VAL A 106 15.21 9.54 13.45
N GLY A 107 14.64 8.70 14.32
CA GLY A 107 13.84 7.56 13.92
C GLY A 107 12.57 7.97 13.17
N GLY A 108 11.93 9.07 13.60
CA GLY A 108 10.78 9.64 12.90
C GLY A 108 11.11 10.06 11.47
N VAL A 109 12.22 10.74 11.25
CA VAL A 109 12.67 11.15 9.90
C VAL A 109 12.96 9.93 9.03
N LEU A 110 13.67 8.93 9.55
CA LEU A 110 13.97 7.69 8.80
C LEU A 110 12.70 6.92 8.43
N ALA A 111 11.75 6.82 9.36
CA ALA A 111 10.46 6.18 9.10
C ALA A 111 9.67 6.92 8.01
N MET A 112 9.64 8.25 8.04
CA MET A 112 8.96 9.06 7.03
C MET A 112 9.58 8.93 5.65
N ILE A 113 10.91 8.86 5.55
CA ILE A 113 11.59 8.58 4.28
C ILE A 113 11.12 7.23 3.73
N GLY A 114 11.04 6.20 4.56
CA GLY A 114 10.54 4.88 4.15
C GLY A 114 9.08 4.92 3.69
N VAL A 115 8.22 5.60 4.44
CA VAL A 115 6.78 5.74 4.12
C VAL A 115 6.54 6.53 2.83
N ILE A 116 7.40 7.50 2.51
CA ILE A 116 7.33 8.25 1.24
C ILE A 116 7.89 7.42 0.07
N ALA A 117 9.01 6.74 0.28
CA ALA A 117 9.65 5.94 -0.76
C ALA A 117 8.79 4.74 -1.21
N CYS A 118 8.10 4.10 -0.29
CA CYS A 118 7.31 2.90 -0.56
C CYS A 118 6.18 3.13 -1.60
N PRO A 119 5.30 4.13 -1.47
CA PRO A 119 4.30 4.43 -2.49
C PRO A 119 4.88 4.83 -3.85
N ILE A 120 6.03 5.50 -3.87
CA ILE A 120 6.69 5.89 -5.12
C ILE A 120 7.14 4.65 -5.88
N THR A 121 7.81 3.71 -5.22
CA THR A 121 8.27 2.47 -5.85
C THR A 121 7.10 1.57 -6.29
N SER A 122 6.08 1.47 -5.47
CA SER A 122 4.86 0.71 -5.78
C SER A 122 4.10 1.34 -6.96
N GLY A 123 3.97 2.66 -6.98
CA GLY A 123 3.35 3.41 -8.06
C GLY A 123 4.09 3.22 -9.39
N ASP A 124 5.42 3.35 -9.41
CA ASP A 124 6.23 3.08 -10.62
C ASP A 124 5.95 1.68 -11.17
N THR A 125 5.93 0.68 -10.31
CA THR A 125 5.69 -0.70 -10.73
C THR A 125 4.27 -0.91 -11.26
N ALA A 126 3.26 -0.33 -10.61
CA ALA A 126 1.87 -0.42 -11.05
C ALA A 126 1.65 0.25 -12.42
N TYR A 127 2.16 1.47 -12.60
CA TYR A 127 2.08 2.18 -13.89
C TYR A 127 2.86 1.47 -14.99
N ARG A 128 3.99 0.88 -14.66
CA ARG A 128 4.77 0.06 -15.61
C ARG A 128 3.99 -1.15 -16.06
N SER A 129 3.36 -1.86 -15.14
CA SER A 129 2.52 -3.02 -15.45
C SER A 129 1.34 -2.62 -16.34
N ALA A 130 0.59 -1.58 -15.99
CA ALA A 130 -0.52 -1.07 -16.79
C ALA A 130 -0.09 -0.68 -18.19
N ARG A 131 1.02 0.04 -18.31
CA ARG A 131 1.58 0.42 -19.61
C ARG A 131 1.97 -0.79 -20.45
N LEU A 132 2.62 -1.79 -19.86
CA LEU A 132 3.02 -3.00 -20.58
C LEU A 132 1.81 -3.81 -21.04
N THR A 133 0.77 -3.91 -20.21
CA THR A 133 -0.48 -4.57 -20.59
C THR A 133 -1.16 -3.89 -21.77
N ILE A 134 -1.27 -2.57 -21.75
CA ILE A 134 -1.84 -1.80 -22.87
C ILE A 134 -0.98 -1.92 -24.13
N ALA A 135 0.34 -1.84 -23.98
CA ALA A 135 1.26 -2.01 -25.10
C ALA A 135 1.14 -3.39 -25.74
N ASP A 136 0.93 -4.42 -24.93
CA ASP A 136 0.76 -5.80 -25.40
C ASP A 136 -0.56 -5.96 -26.18
N TRP A 137 -1.67 -5.38 -25.68
CA TRP A 137 -2.95 -5.38 -26.38
C TRP A 137 -2.92 -4.69 -27.76
N PHE A 138 -2.20 -3.58 -27.84
CA PHE A 138 -2.10 -2.80 -29.08
C PHE A 138 -0.86 -3.13 -29.91
N HIS A 139 -0.05 -4.10 -29.51
CA HIS A 139 1.19 -4.53 -30.18
C HIS A 139 2.18 -3.36 -30.38
N ILE A 140 2.28 -2.47 -29.39
CA ILE A 140 3.13 -1.28 -29.43
C ILE A 140 4.54 -1.64 -28.94
N ASP A 141 5.54 -1.40 -29.78
CA ASP A 141 6.93 -1.61 -29.39
C ASP A 141 7.36 -0.65 -28.28
N GLN A 142 7.79 -1.23 -27.15
CA GLN A 142 8.23 -0.51 -25.96
C GLN A 142 9.75 -0.27 -25.91
N ALA A 143 10.50 -0.69 -26.90
CA ALA A 143 11.95 -0.47 -26.97
C ALA A 143 12.28 1.02 -27.16
N LYS A 144 11.43 1.73 -27.91
CA LYS A 144 11.61 3.15 -28.21
C LYS A 144 11.01 4.04 -27.11
N VAL A 145 11.68 5.16 -26.82
CA VAL A 145 11.25 6.12 -25.78
C VAL A 145 9.93 6.81 -26.15
N GLY A 146 9.70 7.14 -27.43
CA GLY A 146 8.50 7.83 -27.90
C GLY A 146 7.19 7.10 -27.57
N PRO A 147 6.98 5.87 -28.07
CA PRO A 147 5.80 5.07 -27.74
C PRO A 147 5.64 4.79 -26.23
N ARG A 148 6.75 4.60 -25.51
CA ARG A 148 6.75 4.44 -24.07
C ARG A 148 6.21 5.69 -23.36
N ALA A 149 6.68 6.87 -23.71
CA ALA A 149 6.21 8.12 -23.16
C ALA A 149 4.74 8.39 -23.55
N ALA A 150 4.36 8.11 -24.77
CA ALA A 150 2.99 8.29 -25.26
C ALA A 150 1.94 7.47 -24.47
N LEU A 151 2.31 6.31 -23.95
CA LEU A 151 1.44 5.51 -23.07
C LEU A 151 1.57 5.92 -21.59
N SER A 152 2.77 6.28 -21.13
CA SER A 152 2.98 6.59 -19.72
C SER A 152 2.34 7.93 -19.32
N VAL A 153 2.44 8.96 -20.16
CA VAL A 153 1.94 10.30 -19.84
C VAL A 153 0.42 10.31 -19.63
N PRO A 154 -0.42 9.74 -20.53
CA PRO A 154 -1.85 9.67 -20.28
C PRO A 154 -2.23 8.87 -19.03
N LEU A 155 -1.56 7.74 -18.78
CA LEU A 155 -1.81 6.93 -17.59
C LEU A 155 -1.51 7.71 -16.32
N LEU A 156 -0.38 8.42 -16.27
CA LEU A 156 -0.03 9.26 -15.12
C LEU A 156 -1.01 10.43 -14.96
N ALA A 157 -1.42 11.05 -16.07
CA ALA A 157 -2.40 12.13 -16.04
C ALA A 157 -3.76 11.67 -15.49
N VAL A 158 -4.26 10.53 -15.95
CA VAL A 158 -5.51 9.93 -15.43
C VAL A 158 -5.37 9.61 -13.93
N GLY A 159 -4.26 8.99 -13.52
CA GLY A 159 -4.01 8.70 -12.11
C GLY A 159 -3.95 9.97 -11.25
N ALA A 160 -3.29 11.02 -11.74
CA ALA A 160 -3.23 12.31 -11.04
C ALA A 160 -4.61 12.97 -10.93
N VAL A 161 -5.40 12.96 -12.00
CA VAL A 161 -6.78 13.49 -11.97
C VAL A 161 -7.63 12.73 -10.95
N ILE A 162 -7.58 11.40 -10.95
CA ILE A 162 -8.31 10.57 -9.99
C ILE A 162 -7.87 10.88 -8.55
N ALA A 163 -6.57 10.98 -8.31
CA ALA A 163 -6.03 11.27 -6.98
C ALA A 163 -6.39 12.66 -6.46
N LEU A 164 -6.54 13.65 -7.33
CA LEU A 164 -6.89 15.01 -6.96
C LEU A 164 -8.41 15.25 -6.90
N ALA A 165 -9.18 14.52 -7.69
CA ALA A 165 -10.64 14.72 -7.80
C ALA A 165 -11.46 13.91 -6.79
N LEU A 166 -10.95 12.77 -6.33
CA LEU A 166 -11.69 11.88 -5.44
C LEU A 166 -11.16 11.93 -4.00
N PRO A 167 -12.06 11.94 -3.00
CA PRO A 167 -11.69 11.80 -1.60
C PRO A 167 -11.04 10.43 -1.33
N TRP A 168 -10.10 10.40 -0.37
CA TRP A 168 -9.33 9.20 -0.03
C TRP A 168 -10.20 8.00 0.37
N ASP A 169 -11.25 8.23 1.15
CA ASP A 169 -12.17 7.18 1.60
C ASP A 169 -12.91 6.50 0.45
N VAL A 170 -13.27 7.26 -0.58
CA VAL A 170 -13.88 6.75 -1.81
C VAL A 170 -12.87 5.92 -2.59
N LEU A 171 -11.67 6.46 -2.82
CA LEU A 171 -10.58 5.74 -3.51
C LEU A 171 -10.24 4.43 -2.82
N TRP A 172 -10.10 4.45 -1.49
CA TRP A 172 -9.77 3.27 -0.70
C TRP A 172 -10.83 2.17 -0.80
N ARG A 173 -12.10 2.56 -0.82
CA ARG A 173 -13.21 1.62 -0.95
C ARG A 173 -13.22 0.94 -2.32
N TYR A 174 -13.08 1.70 -3.40
CA TYR A 174 -13.01 1.15 -4.75
C TYR A 174 -11.75 0.32 -4.98
N PHE A 175 -10.62 0.74 -4.44
CA PHE A 175 -9.37 0.00 -4.47
C PHE A 175 -9.52 -1.37 -3.78
N SER A 176 -10.08 -1.40 -2.58
CA SER A 176 -10.30 -2.64 -1.83
C SER A 176 -11.25 -3.58 -2.57
N TRP A 177 -12.30 -3.04 -3.19
CA TRP A 177 -13.25 -3.82 -3.99
C TRP A 177 -12.64 -4.35 -5.28
N ALA A 178 -11.85 -3.56 -5.99
CA ALA A 178 -11.22 -3.95 -7.25
C ALA A 178 -10.17 -5.06 -7.10
N ASN A 179 -9.63 -5.25 -5.89
CA ASN A 179 -8.67 -6.32 -5.59
C ASN A 179 -9.33 -7.68 -5.28
N GLN A 180 -10.64 -7.77 -5.21
CA GLN A 180 -11.40 -9.01 -5.00
C GLN A 180 -11.83 -9.67 -6.31
#